data_cf5500f1154642fec75dbf5fbf998945
#
_entry.id   cf5500f1154642fec75dbf5fbf998945
#
_cell.length_a   1.000
_cell.length_b   1.000
_cell.length_c   1.000
_cell.angle_alpha   90.00
_cell.angle_beta   90.00
_cell.angle_gamma   90.00
#
_symmetry.space_group_name_H-M   'P 1'
#
loop_
_entity.id
_entity.type
_entity.pdbx_description
1 polymer ?
#
loop_
_entity_poly.entity_id
_entity_poly.type
_entity_poly.pdbx_seq_one_letter_code
_entity_poly.pdbx_strand_id
1 'polypeptide(L)'
;DITNKAFRRVLAFVKPGVMEYEIEAEIMHTFLSNRATRQAYGSIIASGANACVLHYVDNNQPCNDGDLLLMDFGAEYANYCADLTRTIPVNGKFTQRQKDVYNAVLRVQREAIKMMHVGMILKDFNAEVGKVMEKELLGLGLITDTDVKNQNPDNPAYKKYFMHGTGHHLGLDVHD
;
A
#
# COMPACT_ATOMS: atom_id res chain seq x y z
N ASP A 1 -9.01 8.17 12.42
CA ASP A 1 -8.41 8.08 13.77
C ASP A 1 -8.14 6.66 14.24
N ILE A 2 -9.12 5.77 14.26
CA ILE A 2 -8.98 4.40 14.81
C ILE A 2 -7.91 3.61 14.04
N THR A 3 -7.95 3.63 12.71
CA THR A 3 -6.95 2.96 11.85
C THR A 3 -5.53 3.49 12.11
N ASN A 4 -5.37 4.80 12.28
CA ASN A 4 -4.06 5.39 12.62
C ASN A 4 -3.55 4.95 14.01
N LYS A 5 -4.43 4.78 15.00
CA LYS A 5 -4.05 4.21 16.30
C LYS A 5 -3.54 2.78 16.18
N ALA A 6 -4.23 1.97 15.36
CA ALA A 6 -3.79 0.60 15.08
C ALA A 6 -2.42 0.59 14.39
N PHE A 7 -2.22 1.43 13.38
CA PHE A 7 -0.92 1.54 12.72
C PHE A 7 0.21 1.91 13.69
N ARG A 8 -0.01 2.89 14.58
CA ARG A 8 0.98 3.27 15.59
C ARG A 8 1.28 2.14 16.58
N ARG A 9 0.27 1.35 16.95
CA ARG A 9 0.45 0.18 17.81
C ARG A 9 1.32 -0.87 17.11
N VAL A 10 1.04 -1.14 15.85
CA VAL A 10 1.83 -2.09 15.05
C VAL A 10 3.29 -1.63 14.91
N LEU A 11 3.54 -0.35 14.68
CA LEU A 11 4.92 0.19 14.63
C LEU A 11 5.72 -0.09 15.91
N ALA A 12 5.08 -0.16 17.06
CA ALA A 12 5.73 -0.49 18.33
C ALA A 12 5.86 -2.01 18.56
N PHE A 13 5.09 -2.82 17.85
CA PHE A 13 5.00 -4.27 18.03
C PHE A 13 5.91 -5.04 17.07
N VAL A 14 6.02 -4.59 15.82
CA VAL A 14 6.72 -5.30 14.74
C VAL A 14 8.20 -5.44 15.04
N LYS A 15 8.70 -6.67 14.89
CA LYS A 15 10.11 -7.04 14.97
C LYS A 15 10.34 -8.35 14.22
N PRO A 16 11.57 -8.71 13.86
CA PRO A 16 11.87 -10.00 13.26
C PRO A 16 11.34 -11.18 14.09
N GLY A 17 10.71 -12.14 13.42
CA GLY A 17 10.14 -13.34 14.02
C GLY A 17 8.68 -13.24 14.45
N VAL A 18 8.06 -12.06 14.40
CA VAL A 18 6.61 -11.90 14.62
C VAL A 18 5.87 -12.49 13.42
N MET A 19 4.75 -13.17 13.66
CA MET A 19 3.91 -13.70 12.61
C MET A 19 2.94 -12.63 12.07
N GLU A 20 2.59 -12.73 10.79
CA GLU A 20 1.64 -11.80 10.13
C GLU A 20 0.30 -11.76 10.89
N TYR A 21 -0.25 -12.92 11.32
CA TYR A 21 -1.50 -12.97 12.08
C TYR A 21 -1.39 -12.34 13.49
N GLU A 22 -0.22 -12.31 14.10
CA GLU A 22 -0.02 -11.62 15.39
C GLU A 22 -0.15 -10.10 15.21
N ILE A 23 0.33 -9.58 14.08
CA ILE A 23 0.15 -8.17 13.72
C ILE A 23 -1.33 -7.87 13.48
N GLU A 24 -2.04 -8.74 12.76
CA GLU A 24 -3.48 -8.62 12.55
C GLU A 24 -4.24 -8.60 13.88
N ALA A 25 -3.87 -9.46 14.83
CA ALA A 25 -4.47 -9.47 16.16
C ALA A 25 -4.29 -8.13 16.91
N GLU A 26 -3.13 -7.48 16.80
CA GLU A 26 -2.88 -6.16 17.37
C GLU A 26 -3.74 -5.05 16.72
N ILE A 27 -3.97 -5.15 15.41
CA ILE A 27 -4.88 -4.27 14.67
C ILE A 27 -6.31 -4.46 15.16
N MET A 28 -6.79 -5.71 15.19
CA MET A 28 -8.14 -6.05 15.65
C MET A 28 -8.40 -5.66 17.10
N HIS A 29 -7.43 -5.89 17.99
CA HIS A 29 -7.51 -5.43 19.36
C HIS A 29 -7.73 -3.90 19.42
N THR A 30 -7.00 -3.15 18.60
CA THR A 30 -7.12 -1.69 18.58
C THR A 30 -8.47 -1.24 18.04
N PHE A 31 -8.98 -1.90 17.00
CA PHE A 31 -10.29 -1.61 16.42
C PHE A 31 -11.40 -1.79 17.48
N LEU A 32 -11.46 -2.95 18.08
CA LEU A 32 -12.49 -3.30 19.07
C LEU A 32 -12.40 -2.42 20.32
N SER A 33 -11.19 -2.16 20.84
CA SER A 33 -11.00 -1.31 22.02
C SER A 33 -11.33 0.16 21.77
N ASN A 34 -11.43 0.60 20.52
CA ASN A 34 -11.87 1.93 20.12
C ASN A 34 -13.30 1.95 19.53
N ARG A 35 -14.09 0.90 19.75
CA ARG A 35 -15.50 0.79 19.33
C ARG A 35 -15.72 0.77 17.81
N ALA A 36 -14.73 0.37 17.03
CA ALA A 36 -15.00 0.01 15.65
C ALA A 36 -15.85 -1.26 15.62
N THR A 37 -16.83 -1.31 14.74
CA THR A 37 -17.76 -2.45 14.63
C THR A 37 -17.02 -3.70 14.15
N ARG A 38 -16.14 -3.50 13.18
CA ARG A 38 -15.32 -4.55 12.54
C ARG A 38 -14.17 -3.93 11.76
N GLN A 39 -13.37 -4.74 11.14
CA GLN A 39 -12.50 -4.30 10.04
C GLN A 39 -13.36 -4.01 8.79
N ALA A 40 -12.98 -3.02 8.02
CA ALA A 40 -13.69 -2.62 6.79
C ALA A 40 -13.57 -3.69 5.69
N TYR A 41 -12.47 -4.43 5.67
CA TYR A 41 -12.14 -5.53 4.76
C TYR A 41 -11.13 -6.47 5.42
N GLY A 42 -10.89 -7.64 4.84
CA GLY A 42 -9.84 -8.55 5.33
C GLY A 42 -8.47 -7.88 5.28
N SER A 43 -7.84 -7.72 6.44
CA SER A 43 -6.53 -7.06 6.52
C SER A 43 -5.48 -7.83 5.72
N ILE A 44 -4.67 -7.10 4.97
CA ILE A 44 -3.50 -7.61 4.26
C ILE A 44 -2.28 -7.30 5.11
N ILE A 45 -1.63 -8.34 5.60
CA ILE A 45 -0.39 -8.24 6.39
C ILE A 45 0.66 -9.11 5.69
N ALA A 46 1.41 -8.50 4.80
CA ALA A 46 2.23 -9.23 3.83
C ALA A 46 3.72 -8.93 4.00
N SER A 47 4.48 -9.90 4.49
CA SER A 47 5.93 -9.81 4.68
C SER A 47 6.69 -10.35 3.48
N GLY A 48 7.78 -9.68 3.09
CA GLY A 48 8.68 -10.13 2.03
C GLY A 48 7.98 -10.33 0.69
N ALA A 49 8.06 -11.53 0.12
CA ALA A 49 7.48 -11.86 -1.18
C ALA A 49 5.94 -11.83 -1.19
N ASN A 50 5.29 -12.04 -0.04
CA ASN A 50 3.83 -11.97 0.06
C ASN A 50 3.30 -10.57 -0.28
N ALA A 51 4.09 -9.52 -0.05
CA ALA A 51 3.76 -8.15 -0.42
C ALA A 51 3.59 -7.93 -1.95
N CYS A 52 3.98 -8.90 -2.77
CA CYS A 52 3.77 -8.89 -4.22
C CYS A 52 2.49 -9.63 -4.65
N VAL A 53 1.75 -10.21 -3.71
CA VAL A 53 0.47 -10.89 -3.97
C VAL A 53 -0.66 -9.92 -3.67
N LEU A 54 -1.43 -9.56 -4.72
CA LEU A 54 -2.60 -8.69 -4.56
C LEU A 54 -3.67 -9.39 -3.71
N HIS A 55 -4.25 -8.64 -2.77
CA HIS A 55 -5.26 -9.14 -1.82
C HIS A 55 -4.80 -10.36 -1.00
N TYR A 56 -3.52 -10.38 -0.62
CA TYR A 56 -2.98 -11.41 0.27
C TYR A 56 -3.64 -11.32 1.65
N VAL A 57 -4.38 -12.34 2.04
CA VAL A 57 -5.14 -12.38 3.31
C VAL A 57 -4.84 -13.63 4.16
N ASP A 58 -3.89 -14.46 3.74
CA ASP A 58 -3.53 -15.66 4.52
C ASP A 58 -2.86 -15.32 5.84
N ASN A 59 -2.07 -14.24 5.86
CA ASN A 59 -1.44 -13.65 7.04
C ASN A 59 -0.78 -14.70 7.96
N ASN A 60 -0.11 -15.70 7.40
CA ASN A 60 0.33 -16.88 8.14
C ASN A 60 1.85 -17.11 8.13
N GLN A 61 2.62 -16.19 7.61
CA GLN A 61 4.08 -16.31 7.50
C GLN A 61 4.81 -15.47 8.55
N PRO A 62 6.06 -15.84 8.91
CA PRO A 62 6.89 -15.01 9.78
C PRO A 62 7.40 -13.77 9.06
N CYS A 63 7.49 -12.66 9.77
CA CYS A 63 8.18 -11.46 9.33
C CYS A 63 9.68 -11.62 9.58
N ASN A 64 10.48 -11.78 8.52
CA ASN A 64 11.92 -12.03 8.67
C ASN A 64 12.73 -10.73 8.76
N ASP A 65 13.92 -10.83 9.30
CA ASP A 65 14.87 -9.72 9.31
C ASP A 65 15.23 -9.31 7.87
N GLY A 66 15.16 -8.01 7.59
CA GLY A 66 15.45 -7.45 6.27
C GLY A 66 14.26 -7.43 5.31
N ASP A 67 13.13 -8.08 5.63
CA ASP A 67 11.91 -7.99 4.84
C ASP A 67 11.25 -6.60 4.93
N LEU A 68 10.50 -6.25 3.89
CA LEU A 68 9.48 -5.21 3.96
C LEU A 68 8.14 -5.85 4.34
N LEU A 69 7.43 -5.20 5.22
CA LEU A 69 6.08 -5.55 5.62
C LEU A 69 5.11 -4.53 5.01
N LEU A 70 4.29 -4.98 4.07
CA LEU A 70 3.15 -4.24 3.55
C LEU A 70 1.95 -4.53 4.44
N MET A 71 1.28 -3.49 4.89
CA MET A 71 0.06 -3.59 5.68
C MET A 71 -1.00 -2.73 5.04
N ASP A 72 -2.16 -3.35 4.80
CA ASP A 72 -3.33 -2.71 4.22
C ASP A 72 -4.55 -3.12 5.02
N PHE A 73 -5.10 -2.16 5.78
CA PHE A 73 -6.19 -2.40 6.70
C PHE A 73 -6.99 -1.12 7.01
N GLY A 74 -8.25 -1.30 7.34
CA GLY A 74 -9.14 -0.21 7.70
C GLY A 74 -10.15 -0.61 8.76
N ALA A 75 -10.50 0.32 9.65
CA ALA A 75 -11.59 0.14 10.60
C ALA A 75 -12.91 0.57 9.96
N GLU A 76 -14.01 -0.15 10.26
CA GLU A 76 -15.36 0.36 10.05
C GLU A 76 -15.86 1.00 11.34
N TYR A 77 -16.30 2.25 11.26
CA TYR A 77 -16.88 2.98 12.38
C TYR A 77 -18.13 3.74 11.93
N ALA A 78 -19.23 3.53 12.64
CA ALA A 78 -20.53 4.16 12.33
C ALA A 78 -20.96 3.94 10.85
N ASN A 79 -20.76 2.74 10.34
CA ASN A 79 -21.00 2.26 8.99
C ASN A 79 -20.07 2.82 7.90
N TYR A 80 -19.12 3.66 8.23
CA TYR A 80 -18.13 4.16 7.26
C TYR A 80 -16.82 3.41 7.35
N CYS A 81 -16.31 3.04 6.18
CA CYS A 81 -15.04 2.34 6.02
C CYS A 81 -13.85 3.31 6.02
N ALA A 82 -12.73 2.84 6.52
CA ALA A 82 -11.42 3.47 6.33
C ALA A 82 -10.52 2.51 5.56
N ASP A 83 -9.53 3.04 4.87
CA ASP A 83 -8.55 2.31 4.08
C ASP A 83 -7.17 2.95 4.27
N LEU A 84 -6.19 2.16 4.69
CA LEU A 84 -4.84 2.64 4.96
C LEU A 84 -3.80 1.58 4.58
N THR A 85 -3.00 1.87 3.55
CA THR A 85 -1.83 1.04 3.22
C THR A 85 -0.53 1.72 3.63
N ARG A 86 0.35 0.98 4.28
CA ARG A 86 1.73 1.41 4.60
C ARG A 86 2.69 0.23 4.49
N THR A 87 3.92 0.55 4.06
CA THR A 87 5.02 -0.43 3.99
C THR A 87 6.17 0.02 4.88
N ILE A 88 6.65 -0.87 5.73
CA ILE A 88 7.74 -0.59 6.66
C ILE A 88 8.79 -1.72 6.63
N PRO A 89 10.04 -1.47 6.99
CA PRO A 89 11.02 -2.54 7.19
C PRO A 89 10.75 -3.24 8.54
N VAL A 90 10.72 -4.57 8.54
CA VAL A 90 10.46 -5.40 9.73
C VAL A 90 11.43 -5.09 10.87
N ASN A 91 12.70 -4.86 10.55
CA ASN A 91 13.75 -4.54 11.54
C ASN A 91 13.94 -3.04 11.80
N GLY A 92 13.05 -2.18 11.28
CA GLY A 92 13.11 -0.73 11.44
C GLY A 92 14.16 -0.02 10.58
N LYS A 93 14.86 -0.73 9.68
CA LYS A 93 15.92 -0.15 8.83
C LYS A 93 15.73 -0.55 7.36
N PHE A 94 15.58 0.44 6.49
CA PHE A 94 15.62 0.22 5.05
C PHE A 94 17.06 -0.04 4.57
N THR A 95 17.25 -1.01 3.69
CA THR A 95 18.43 -1.03 2.82
C THR A 95 18.41 0.17 1.86
N GLN A 96 19.51 0.53 1.25
CA GLN A 96 19.56 1.66 0.31
C GLN A 96 18.57 1.44 -0.85
N ARG A 97 18.53 0.26 -1.43
CA ARG A 97 17.60 -0.06 -2.53
C ARG A 97 16.13 0.03 -2.11
N GLN A 98 15.77 -0.49 -0.95
CA GLN A 98 14.40 -0.37 -0.41
C GLN A 98 14.03 1.09 -0.21
N LYS A 99 14.95 1.91 0.33
CA LYS A 99 14.73 3.35 0.56
C LYS A 99 14.56 4.12 -0.76
N ASP A 100 15.32 3.78 -1.79
CA ASP A 100 15.21 4.42 -3.11
C ASP A 100 13.83 4.16 -3.72
N VAL A 101 13.37 2.91 -3.69
CA VAL A 101 12.03 2.53 -4.19
C VAL A 101 10.94 3.17 -3.33
N TYR A 102 11.04 3.11 -2.00
CA TYR A 102 10.08 3.74 -1.09
C TYR A 102 9.92 5.24 -1.36
N ASN A 103 11.05 5.94 -1.53
CA ASN A 103 11.02 7.38 -1.81
C ASN A 103 10.43 7.69 -3.18
N ALA A 104 10.65 6.84 -4.19
CA ALA A 104 10.03 6.98 -5.51
C ALA A 104 8.49 6.86 -5.40
N VAL A 105 8.00 5.81 -4.73
CA VAL A 105 6.56 5.62 -4.49
C VAL A 105 5.97 6.78 -3.69
N LEU A 106 6.67 7.28 -2.67
CA LEU A 106 6.22 8.42 -1.88
C LEU A 106 6.12 9.72 -2.72
N ARG A 107 7.03 9.94 -3.67
CA ARG A 107 6.93 11.08 -4.60
C ARG A 107 5.71 10.94 -5.50
N VAL A 108 5.49 9.74 -6.07
CA VAL A 108 4.29 9.47 -6.89
C VAL A 108 3.02 9.72 -6.09
N GLN A 109 2.91 9.21 -4.88
CA GLN A 109 1.75 9.41 -4.00
C GLN A 109 1.48 10.90 -3.74
N ARG A 110 2.52 11.66 -3.43
CA ARG A 110 2.39 13.11 -3.16
C ARG A 110 1.94 13.88 -4.40
N GLU A 111 2.44 13.54 -5.57
CA GLU A 111 2.00 14.16 -6.83
C GLU A 111 0.57 13.74 -7.16
N ALA A 112 0.21 12.48 -6.99
CA ALA A 112 -1.16 11.99 -7.18
C ALA A 112 -2.17 12.77 -6.30
N ILE A 113 -1.86 12.98 -5.02
CA ILE A 113 -2.72 13.77 -4.12
C ILE A 113 -2.91 15.20 -4.63
N LYS A 114 -1.87 15.85 -5.18
CA LYS A 114 -1.97 17.20 -5.74
C LYS A 114 -2.82 17.28 -7.02
N MET A 115 -2.90 16.19 -7.76
CA MET A 115 -3.70 16.12 -8.99
C MET A 115 -5.19 16.01 -8.71
N MET A 116 -5.59 15.61 -7.50
CA MET A 116 -6.99 15.37 -7.16
C MET A 116 -7.79 16.67 -7.10
N HIS A 117 -8.89 16.74 -7.84
CA HIS A 117 -9.83 17.86 -7.84
C HIS A 117 -11.24 17.39 -8.15
N VAL A 118 -12.22 18.22 -7.81
CA VAL A 118 -13.64 17.93 -8.09
C VAL A 118 -13.88 17.83 -9.59
N GLY A 119 -14.60 16.79 -10.02
CA GLY A 119 -14.92 16.54 -11.44
C GLY A 119 -13.87 15.72 -12.19
N MET A 120 -12.80 15.29 -11.53
CA MET A 120 -11.78 14.44 -12.14
C MET A 120 -12.36 13.03 -12.41
N ILE A 121 -12.01 12.47 -13.57
CA ILE A 121 -12.37 11.10 -13.96
C ILE A 121 -11.25 10.16 -13.50
N LEU A 122 -11.58 9.10 -12.75
CA LEU A 122 -10.59 8.15 -12.21
C LEU A 122 -9.70 7.51 -13.30
N LYS A 123 -10.25 7.23 -14.48
CA LYS A 123 -9.49 6.68 -15.60
C LYS A 123 -8.37 7.62 -16.03
N ASP A 124 -8.67 8.92 -16.17
CA ASP A 124 -7.70 9.93 -16.60
C ASP A 124 -6.67 10.18 -15.49
N PHE A 125 -7.12 10.20 -14.24
CA PHE A 125 -6.25 10.29 -13.07
C PHE A 125 -5.24 9.15 -13.03
N ASN A 126 -5.68 7.91 -13.18
CA ASN A 126 -4.78 6.75 -13.20
C ASN A 126 -3.75 6.83 -14.33
N ALA A 127 -4.14 7.33 -15.49
CA ALA A 127 -3.21 7.52 -16.62
C ALA A 127 -2.15 8.60 -16.31
N GLU A 128 -2.54 9.71 -15.70
CA GLU A 128 -1.58 10.78 -15.32
C GLU A 128 -0.63 10.32 -14.20
N VAL A 129 -1.14 9.63 -13.18
CA VAL A 129 -0.29 9.03 -12.13
C VAL A 129 0.67 7.99 -12.73
N GLY A 130 0.21 7.19 -13.70
CA GLY A 130 1.05 6.25 -14.43
C GLY A 130 2.25 6.93 -15.11
N LYS A 131 2.08 8.11 -15.70
CA LYS A 131 3.18 8.88 -16.30
C LYS A 131 4.21 9.35 -15.25
N VAL A 132 3.76 9.69 -14.05
CA VAL A 132 4.66 10.05 -12.94
C VAL A 132 5.44 8.81 -12.49
N MET A 133 4.76 7.68 -12.34
CA MET A 133 5.39 6.41 -11.98
C MET A 133 6.42 5.97 -13.04
N GLU A 134 6.13 6.14 -14.33
CA GLU A 134 7.06 5.82 -15.43
C GLU A 134 8.39 6.56 -15.27
N LYS A 135 8.37 7.85 -14.94
CA LYS A 135 9.59 8.64 -14.68
C LYS A 135 10.39 8.12 -13.50
N GLU A 136 9.71 7.75 -12.43
CA GLU A 136 10.37 7.17 -11.24
C GLU A 136 10.97 5.79 -11.54
N LEU A 137 10.29 4.96 -12.30
CA LEU A 137 10.79 3.63 -12.70
C LEU A 137 12.00 3.73 -13.62
N LEU A 138 12.03 4.71 -14.53
CA LEU A 138 13.22 5.05 -15.33
C LEU A 138 14.39 5.46 -14.42
N GLY A 139 14.14 6.37 -13.47
CA GLY A 139 15.15 6.82 -12.51
C GLY A 139 15.70 5.71 -11.61
N LEU A 140 14.90 4.69 -11.31
CA LEU A 140 15.29 3.50 -10.57
C LEU A 140 16.00 2.43 -11.42
N GLY A 141 16.03 2.60 -12.75
CA GLY A 141 16.57 1.61 -13.70
C GLY A 141 15.73 0.33 -13.79
N LEU A 142 14.43 0.40 -13.45
CA LEU A 142 13.51 -0.74 -13.52
C LEU A 142 12.88 -0.91 -14.90
N ILE A 143 12.77 0.17 -15.65
CA ILE A 143 12.43 0.20 -17.07
C ILE A 143 13.45 1.07 -17.81
N THR A 144 13.52 0.97 -19.12
CA THR A 144 14.46 1.71 -19.97
C THR A 144 13.73 2.67 -20.91
N ASP A 145 14.46 3.66 -21.46
CA ASP A 145 13.92 4.52 -22.53
C ASP A 145 13.44 3.73 -23.74
N THR A 146 14.07 2.59 -24.03
CA THR A 146 13.65 1.69 -25.11
C THR A 146 12.29 1.06 -24.81
N ASP A 147 12.04 0.64 -23.56
CA ASP A 147 10.75 0.10 -23.14
C ASP A 147 9.64 1.15 -23.33
N VAL A 148 9.91 2.40 -22.93
CA VAL A 148 8.96 3.50 -23.07
C VAL A 148 8.72 3.86 -24.55
N LYS A 149 9.77 3.89 -25.39
CA LYS A 149 9.60 4.19 -26.82
C LYS A 149 8.80 3.14 -27.59
N ASN A 150 8.93 1.89 -27.19
CA ASN A 150 8.31 0.75 -27.87
C ASN A 150 7.05 0.25 -27.15
N GLN A 151 6.56 0.96 -26.12
CA GLN A 151 5.43 0.51 -25.31
C GLN A 151 4.12 0.49 -26.12
N ASN A 152 3.27 -0.47 -25.78
CA ASN A 152 1.89 -0.49 -26.24
C ASN A 152 1.09 0.55 -25.45
N PRO A 153 0.37 1.49 -26.10
CA PRO A 153 -0.48 2.48 -25.41
C PRO A 153 -1.51 1.85 -24.46
N ASP A 154 -2.03 0.67 -24.78
CA ASP A 154 -2.99 -0.04 -23.95
C ASP A 154 -2.34 -0.78 -22.77
N ASN A 155 -1.03 -1.03 -22.86
CA ASN A 155 -0.24 -1.66 -21.82
C ASN A 155 1.12 -0.95 -21.66
N PRO A 156 1.16 0.24 -21.08
CA PRO A 156 2.37 1.03 -20.89
C PRO A 156 3.44 0.30 -20.05
N ALA A 157 4.71 0.62 -20.28
CA ALA A 157 5.86 -0.04 -19.66
C ALA A 157 5.82 0.00 -18.12
N TYR A 158 5.27 1.05 -17.53
CA TYR A 158 5.14 1.17 -16.07
C TYR A 158 4.25 0.08 -15.46
N LYS A 159 3.28 -0.48 -16.21
CA LYS A 159 2.38 -1.55 -15.71
C LYS A 159 3.10 -2.82 -15.31
N LYS A 160 4.34 -3.01 -15.73
CA LYS A 160 5.17 -4.13 -15.26
C LYS A 160 5.36 -4.12 -13.74
N TYR A 161 5.41 -2.96 -13.13
CA TYR A 161 5.63 -2.77 -11.69
C TYR A 161 4.49 -2.03 -10.98
N PHE A 162 3.64 -1.36 -11.73
CA PHE A 162 2.49 -0.61 -11.24
C PHE A 162 1.26 -0.98 -12.05
N MET A 163 0.71 -2.19 -11.77
CA MET A 163 -0.32 -2.82 -12.56
C MET A 163 -1.75 -2.51 -12.12
N HIS A 164 -1.94 -1.95 -10.92
CA HIS A 164 -3.26 -1.68 -10.33
C HIS A 164 -3.65 -0.19 -10.42
N GLY A 165 -4.91 0.10 -10.10
CA GLY A 165 -5.39 1.49 -9.99
C GLY A 165 -4.78 2.22 -8.80
N THR A 166 -4.77 3.56 -8.87
CA THR A 166 -4.17 4.41 -7.83
C THR A 166 -5.10 4.65 -6.64
N GLY A 167 -6.41 4.59 -6.87
CA GLY A 167 -7.40 4.85 -5.83
C GLY A 167 -8.81 4.50 -6.29
N HIS A 168 -9.75 4.60 -5.37
CA HIS A 168 -11.17 4.31 -5.54
C HIS A 168 -12.01 5.19 -4.61
N HIS A 169 -13.31 5.22 -4.83
CA HIS A 169 -14.24 5.83 -3.89
C HIS A 169 -14.26 5.05 -2.57
N LEU A 170 -14.55 5.72 -1.48
CA LEU A 170 -14.57 5.19 -0.13
C LEU A 170 -15.77 5.75 0.62
N GLY A 171 -16.61 4.89 1.20
CA GLY A 171 -17.82 5.31 1.88
C GLY A 171 -18.37 4.26 2.84
N LEU A 172 -19.58 3.78 2.57
CA LEU A 172 -20.22 2.69 3.33
C LEU A 172 -19.53 1.35 3.03
N ASP A 173 -19.08 1.17 1.80
CA ASP A 173 -18.17 0.11 1.40
C ASP A 173 -16.77 0.67 1.19
N VAL A 174 -15.75 -0.20 1.26
CA VAL A 174 -14.36 0.22 1.02
C VAL A 174 -14.13 0.54 -0.47
N HIS A 175 -14.79 -0.18 -1.36
CA HIS A 175 -14.91 0.14 -2.79
C HIS A 175 -16.33 0.61 -3.08
N ASP A 176 -16.62 1.86 -2.75
CA ASP A 176 -17.97 2.44 -2.81
C ASP A 176 -18.32 2.99 -4.22
#